data_adc23d6517e9a073a9eaf9ed1b832332
#
_entry.id   adc23d6517e9a073a9eaf9ed1b832332
#
_cell.length_a   1.000
_cell.length_b   1.000
_cell.length_c   1.000
_cell.angle_alpha   90.00
_cell.angle_beta   90.00
_cell.angle_gamma   90.00
#
_symmetry.space_group_name_H-M   'P 1'
#
loop_
_entity.id
_entity.type
_entity.pdbx_description
1 polymer ?
#
loop_
_entity_poly.entity_id
_entity_poly.type
_entity_poly.pdbx_seq_one_letter_code
_entity_poly.pdbx_strand_id
1 'polypeptide(L)'
;MGGEDMLSHHSLDVSIGILHRQSKVHLNNIAIYENALSDNECDLIIDEFEKEKQLHHKGCSGNGKVKSKTKRSTDITYNINSECLTSQIISDHLEDYVEKYMVQYPDINNYINKWQCLSEYNIQRYFPGEGFYKPHCENCDKESSYRVLVWMFYLNDVPDGGTLFPTLEVGIKAKKGRLVLWPSYWTHIHMGQISHTHMKYIATGWFGFI
;
A
#
# COMPACT_ATOMS: atom_id res chain seq x y z
N MET A 1 -33.20 -36.38 -19.16
CA MET A 1 -33.34 -36.04 -17.76
C MET A 1 -31.95 -35.77 -17.26
N GLY A 2 -31.35 -34.58 -17.26
CA GLY A 2 -31.84 -33.25 -16.88
C GLY A 2 -31.45 -33.01 -15.45
N GLY A 3 -30.31 -32.50 -15.18
CA GLY A 3 -29.87 -32.04 -13.88
C GLY A 3 -28.85 -30.91 -14.08
N GLU A 4 -29.36 -29.69 -14.26
CA GLU A 4 -28.54 -28.46 -14.25
C GLU A 4 -28.27 -28.11 -12.81
N ASP A 5 -26.98 -28.16 -12.40
CA ASP A 5 -26.52 -27.59 -11.13
C ASP A 5 -26.31 -26.10 -11.31
N MET A 6 -27.27 -25.31 -10.78
CA MET A 6 -27.15 -23.88 -10.61
C MET A 6 -26.20 -23.57 -9.45
N LEU A 7 -24.95 -23.19 -9.79
CA LEU A 7 -24.08 -22.55 -8.84
C LEU A 7 -24.55 -21.09 -8.64
N SER A 8 -25.23 -20.86 -7.52
CA SER A 8 -25.64 -19.53 -7.08
C SER A 8 -24.41 -18.72 -6.70
N HIS A 9 -24.17 -17.66 -7.44
CA HIS A 9 -23.21 -16.60 -7.05
C HIS A 9 -23.75 -15.89 -5.79
N HIS A 10 -23.24 -16.25 -4.63
CA HIS A 10 -23.40 -15.43 -3.44
C HIS A 10 -22.46 -14.22 -3.56
N SER A 11 -23.05 -13.07 -3.80
CA SER A 11 -22.39 -11.78 -3.60
C SER A 11 -22.13 -11.63 -2.10
N LEU A 12 -20.88 -11.68 -1.69
CA LEU A 12 -20.46 -11.33 -0.34
C LEU A 12 -20.57 -9.81 -0.17
N ASP A 13 -21.73 -9.36 0.29
CA ASP A 13 -21.92 -8.03 0.85
C ASP A 13 -21.23 -8.00 2.22
N VAL A 14 -19.94 -7.62 2.23
CA VAL A 14 -19.19 -7.43 3.48
C VAL A 14 -19.42 -6.01 3.97
N SER A 15 -20.52 -5.79 4.66
CA SER A 15 -20.72 -4.64 5.53
C SER A 15 -19.86 -4.84 6.79
N ILE A 16 -18.64 -4.31 6.77
CA ILE A 16 -17.73 -4.37 7.92
C ILE A 16 -18.23 -3.39 8.99
N GLY A 17 -18.92 -3.92 9.98
CA GLY A 17 -19.25 -3.21 11.20
C GLY A 17 -17.95 -2.84 11.95
N ILE A 18 -17.72 -1.55 12.17
CA ILE A 18 -16.59 -1.02 12.93
C ILE A 18 -16.83 -1.38 14.40
N LEU A 19 -16.18 -2.42 14.90
CA LEU A 19 -16.10 -2.70 16.33
C LEU A 19 -15.08 -1.76 16.98
N HIS A 20 -15.58 -0.69 17.61
CA HIS A 20 -14.83 0.06 18.61
C HIS A 20 -14.69 -0.80 19.86
N ARG A 21 -13.66 -1.63 19.92
CA ARG A 21 -13.14 -2.16 21.17
C ARG A 21 -11.76 -1.55 21.40
N GLN A 22 -11.62 -0.76 22.46
CA GLN A 22 -10.34 -0.42 23.09
C GLN A 22 -9.76 -1.69 23.73
N SER A 23 -9.24 -2.59 22.93
CA SER A 23 -8.25 -3.59 23.29
C SER A 23 -7.11 -3.40 22.32
N LYS A 24 -5.86 -3.48 22.78
CA LYS A 24 -4.68 -3.54 21.92
C LYS A 24 -4.90 -4.71 20.95
N VAL A 25 -5.53 -4.45 19.83
CA VAL A 25 -5.58 -5.40 18.73
C VAL A 25 -4.15 -5.46 18.24
N HIS A 26 -3.46 -6.55 18.51
CA HIS A 26 -2.22 -6.87 17.82
C HIS A 26 -2.59 -7.04 16.35
N LEU A 27 -2.32 -6.01 15.55
CA LEU A 27 -2.62 -6.00 14.11
C LEU A 27 -1.66 -6.90 13.31
N ASN A 28 -1.21 -8.02 13.91
CA ASN A 28 -0.38 -9.02 13.24
C ASN A 28 0.79 -8.38 12.46
N ASN A 29 1.59 -7.53 13.12
CA ASN A 29 2.70 -6.78 12.53
C ASN A 29 2.30 -5.71 11.49
N ILE A 30 1.05 -5.25 11.48
CA ILE A 30 0.64 -4.07 10.73
C ILE A 30 0.71 -2.86 11.66
N ALA A 31 1.48 -1.85 11.30
CA ALA A 31 1.51 -0.56 11.99
C ALA A 31 0.78 0.52 11.19
N ILE A 32 0.04 1.37 11.89
CA ILE A 32 -0.69 2.50 11.32
C ILE A 32 -0.25 3.76 12.08
N TYR A 33 0.26 4.73 11.35
CA TYR A 33 0.69 6.01 11.89
C TYR A 33 -0.16 7.13 11.28
N GLU A 34 -0.88 7.84 12.14
CA GLU A 34 -1.68 9.00 11.73
C GLU A 34 -0.78 10.23 11.59
N ASN A 35 -1.10 11.08 10.62
CA ASN A 35 -0.38 12.32 10.37
C ASN A 35 1.14 12.11 10.23
N ALA A 36 1.53 11.02 9.60
CA ALA A 36 2.93 10.70 9.32
C ALA A 36 3.52 11.62 8.23
N LEU A 37 2.68 12.18 7.39
CA LEU A 37 2.94 13.38 6.58
C LEU A 37 1.92 14.45 6.97
N SER A 38 2.32 15.71 6.93
CA SER A 38 1.42 16.83 7.04
C SER A 38 0.54 16.98 5.78
N ASP A 39 -0.58 17.68 5.91
CA ASP A 39 -1.46 17.96 4.77
C ASP A 39 -0.72 18.69 3.63
N ASN A 40 0.16 19.64 4.00
CA ASN A 40 0.95 20.40 3.03
C ASN A 40 1.96 19.52 2.29
N GLU A 41 2.64 18.59 2.96
CA GLU A 41 3.58 17.65 2.33
C GLU A 41 2.85 16.71 1.37
N CYS A 42 1.68 16.21 1.75
CA CYS A 42 0.84 15.41 0.85
C CYS A 42 0.46 16.19 -0.41
N ASP A 43 0.06 17.46 -0.27
CA ASP A 43 -0.30 18.31 -1.40
C ASP A 43 0.91 18.60 -2.30
N LEU A 44 2.09 18.87 -1.72
CA LEU A 44 3.33 19.06 -2.48
C LEU A 44 3.70 17.83 -3.32
N ILE A 45 3.58 16.63 -2.74
CA ILE A 45 3.85 15.37 -3.45
C ILE A 45 2.86 15.16 -4.60
N ILE A 46 1.57 15.43 -4.39
CA ILE A 46 0.55 15.32 -5.44
C ILE A 46 0.82 16.35 -6.54
N ASP A 47 1.14 17.59 -6.18
CA ASP A 47 1.42 18.67 -7.12
C ASP A 47 2.65 18.36 -7.99
N GLU A 48 3.72 17.81 -7.40
CA GLU A 48 4.90 17.36 -8.16
C GLU A 48 4.53 16.24 -9.13
N PHE A 49 3.80 15.22 -8.66
CA PHE A 49 3.30 14.14 -9.52
C PHE A 49 2.50 14.68 -10.69
N GLU A 50 1.55 15.60 -10.46
CA GLU A 50 0.69 16.12 -11.54
C GLU A 50 1.43 17.05 -12.51
N LYS A 51 2.53 17.69 -12.10
CA LYS A 51 3.41 18.49 -12.97
C LYS A 51 4.25 17.61 -13.90
N GLU A 52 4.76 16.49 -13.40
CA GLU A 52 5.70 15.60 -14.09
C GLU A 52 5.02 14.61 -15.06
N LYS A 53 4.04 15.09 -15.85
CA LYS A 53 3.21 14.26 -16.76
C LYS A 53 4.01 13.42 -17.75
N GLN A 54 5.20 13.88 -18.14
CA GLN A 54 6.10 13.17 -19.06
C GLN A 54 6.70 11.90 -18.43
N LEU A 55 6.70 11.79 -17.09
CA LEU A 55 7.17 10.61 -16.36
C LEU A 55 6.03 9.62 -16.08
N HIS A 56 4.78 9.99 -16.35
CA HIS A 56 3.64 9.13 -16.11
C HIS A 56 3.71 7.87 -16.96
N HIS A 57 3.52 6.73 -16.33
CA HIS A 57 3.37 5.44 -17.01
C HIS A 57 2.20 4.64 -16.43
N LYS A 58 1.75 3.62 -17.18
CA LYS A 58 0.71 2.70 -16.70
C LYS A 58 1.28 1.84 -15.57
N GLY A 59 0.52 1.72 -14.47
CA GLY A 59 0.91 0.88 -13.36
C GLY A 59 1.15 -0.58 -13.79
N CYS A 60 2.25 -1.14 -13.28
CA CYS A 60 2.67 -2.51 -13.51
C CYS A 60 2.28 -3.42 -12.33
N SER A 61 2.20 -4.73 -12.57
CA SER A 61 2.01 -5.75 -11.54
C SER A 61 2.91 -6.96 -11.83
N GLY A 62 3.47 -7.57 -10.77
CA GLY A 62 4.47 -8.64 -10.92
C GLY A 62 5.71 -8.13 -11.65
N ASN A 63 6.35 -8.96 -12.46
CA ASN A 63 7.59 -8.71 -13.21
C ASN A 63 7.52 -7.52 -14.22
N GLY A 64 7.05 -6.34 -13.76
CA GLY A 64 7.01 -5.10 -14.56
C GLY A 64 6.02 -5.09 -15.72
N LYS A 65 5.08 -6.02 -15.78
CA LYS A 65 4.10 -6.13 -16.88
C LYS A 65 2.82 -5.35 -16.57
N VAL A 66 2.38 -4.55 -17.54
CA VAL A 66 1.06 -3.91 -17.49
C VAL A 66 -0.01 -4.98 -17.70
N LYS A 67 -0.82 -5.24 -16.66
CA LYS A 67 -1.95 -6.18 -16.69
C LYS A 67 -3.21 -5.45 -16.25
N SER A 68 -3.90 -4.79 -17.17
CA SER A 68 -5.09 -3.95 -16.90
C SER A 68 -6.24 -4.67 -16.19
N LYS A 69 -6.32 -6.00 -16.27
CA LYS A 69 -7.26 -6.83 -15.51
C LYS A 69 -6.83 -7.08 -14.06
N THR A 70 -5.58 -6.75 -13.72
CA THR A 70 -5.02 -6.91 -12.37
C THR A 70 -4.88 -5.58 -11.68
N LYS A 71 -4.32 -4.57 -12.38
CA LYS A 71 -4.07 -3.22 -11.86
C LYS A 71 -4.35 -2.19 -12.94
N ARG A 72 -5.03 -1.11 -12.57
CA ARG A 72 -5.15 0.11 -13.37
C ARG A 72 -4.78 1.28 -12.47
N SER A 73 -3.76 2.01 -12.85
CA SER A 73 -3.27 3.23 -12.21
C SER A 73 -2.38 3.99 -13.18
N THR A 74 -2.12 5.25 -12.87
CA THR A 74 -1.05 6.05 -13.45
C THR A 74 0.02 6.19 -12.39
N ASP A 75 1.24 5.78 -12.70
CA ASP A 75 2.36 5.73 -11.75
C ASP A 75 3.52 6.60 -12.23
N ILE A 76 4.32 7.13 -11.27
CA ILE A 76 5.70 7.57 -11.49
C ILE A 76 6.57 6.75 -10.55
N THR A 77 7.67 6.21 -11.07
CA THR A 77 8.71 5.55 -10.26
C THR A 77 9.78 6.56 -9.91
N TYR A 78 10.01 6.77 -8.63
CA TYR A 78 11.05 7.63 -8.08
C TYR A 78 12.19 6.81 -7.47
N ASN A 79 13.35 7.44 -7.32
CA ASN A 79 14.44 6.90 -6.51
C ASN A 79 14.46 7.60 -5.16
N ILE A 80 14.41 6.85 -4.05
CA ILE A 80 14.36 7.39 -2.69
C ILE A 80 15.60 8.24 -2.35
N ASN A 81 16.73 7.97 -3.00
CA ASN A 81 17.98 8.67 -2.81
C ASN A 81 18.13 9.90 -3.74
N SER A 82 17.10 10.23 -4.51
CA SER A 82 17.15 11.42 -5.39
C SER A 82 16.98 12.71 -4.59
N GLU A 83 17.53 13.80 -5.12
CA GLU A 83 17.43 15.13 -4.52
C GLU A 83 16.08 15.83 -4.79
N CYS A 84 15.11 15.16 -5.41
CA CYS A 84 13.78 15.75 -5.63
C CYS A 84 13.02 15.90 -4.31
N LEU A 85 12.18 16.94 -4.23
CA LEU A 85 11.44 17.27 -3.01
C LEU A 85 10.63 16.11 -2.48
N THR A 86 9.91 15.39 -3.35
CA THR A 86 9.11 14.22 -2.98
C THR A 86 9.95 13.13 -2.31
N SER A 87 11.15 12.81 -2.84
CA SER A 87 12.00 11.78 -2.23
C SER A 87 12.60 12.22 -0.90
N GLN A 88 12.98 13.50 -0.75
CA GLN A 88 13.44 14.03 0.51
C GLN A 88 12.35 13.95 1.59
N ILE A 89 11.14 14.42 1.31
CA ILE A 89 10.01 14.34 2.26
C ILE A 89 9.76 12.89 2.68
N ILE A 90 9.68 11.96 1.72
CA ILE A 90 9.36 10.57 2.03
C ILE A 90 10.48 9.91 2.82
N SER A 91 11.77 10.10 2.45
CA SER A 91 12.90 9.48 3.14
C SER A 91 13.01 9.93 4.60
N ASP A 92 12.88 11.23 4.86
CA ASP A 92 13.00 11.81 6.20
C ASP A 92 11.95 11.20 7.16
N HIS A 93 10.70 11.11 6.68
CA HIS A 93 9.63 10.50 7.48
C HIS A 93 9.75 8.98 7.63
N LEU A 94 10.18 8.27 6.57
CA LEU A 94 10.31 6.81 6.63
C LEU A 94 11.34 6.35 7.66
N GLU A 95 12.47 7.04 7.80
CA GLU A 95 13.51 6.71 8.78
C GLU A 95 12.92 6.71 10.20
N ASP A 96 12.23 7.79 10.58
CA ASP A 96 11.59 7.91 11.89
C ASP A 96 10.55 6.83 12.16
N TYR A 97 9.71 6.51 11.17
CA TYR A 97 8.61 5.59 11.37
C TYR A 97 9.02 4.12 11.28
N VAL A 98 10.07 3.78 10.54
CA VAL A 98 10.61 2.42 10.55
C VAL A 98 11.29 2.12 11.89
N GLU A 99 11.95 3.10 12.52
CA GLU A 99 12.48 2.93 13.88
C GLU A 99 11.36 2.67 14.91
N LYS A 100 10.26 3.43 14.84
CA LYS A 100 9.07 3.18 15.68
C LYS A 100 8.47 1.79 15.43
N TYR A 101 8.45 1.34 14.17
CA TYR A 101 8.01 0.00 13.79
C TYR A 101 8.89 -1.08 14.43
N MET A 102 10.22 -0.93 14.38
CA MET A 102 11.17 -1.88 14.98
C MET A 102 11.05 -1.96 16.51
N VAL A 103 10.73 -0.84 17.16
CA VAL A 103 10.44 -0.83 18.60
C VAL A 103 9.12 -1.56 18.91
N GLN A 104 8.10 -1.37 18.07
CA GLN A 104 6.80 -2.01 18.26
C GLN A 104 6.81 -3.50 17.94
N TYR A 105 7.63 -3.93 16.97
CA TYR A 105 7.75 -5.30 16.47
C TYR A 105 9.22 -5.72 16.40
N PRO A 106 9.86 -5.96 17.57
CA PRO A 106 11.31 -6.17 17.65
C PRO A 106 11.79 -7.45 16.94
N ASP A 107 10.91 -8.39 16.68
CA ASP A 107 11.25 -9.64 15.98
C ASP A 107 11.84 -9.40 14.58
N ILE A 108 11.50 -8.29 13.93
CA ILE A 108 12.07 -7.94 12.64
C ILE A 108 13.60 -7.75 12.72
N ASN A 109 14.12 -7.25 13.85
CA ASN A 109 15.56 -7.09 14.06
C ASN A 109 16.21 -8.31 14.69
N ASN A 110 15.45 -9.11 15.47
CA ASN A 110 15.98 -10.27 16.14
C ASN A 110 16.19 -11.47 15.22
N TYR A 111 15.34 -11.60 14.18
CA TYR A 111 15.29 -12.78 13.31
C TYR A 111 15.49 -12.50 11.84
N ILE A 112 15.48 -11.23 11.41
CA ILE A 112 15.72 -10.83 10.03
C ILE A 112 17.12 -10.21 9.91
N ASN A 113 17.91 -10.70 8.96
CA ASN A 113 19.24 -10.17 8.68
C ASN A 113 19.14 -8.78 8.01
N LYS A 114 20.30 -8.18 7.70
CA LYS A 114 20.43 -6.85 7.12
C LYS A 114 19.41 -6.57 6.03
N TRP A 115 18.62 -5.53 6.23
CA TRP A 115 17.62 -5.02 5.31
C TRP A 115 17.60 -3.49 5.37
N GLN A 116 17.18 -2.86 4.28
CA GLN A 116 17.13 -1.39 4.16
C GLN A 116 15.97 -0.97 3.27
N CYS A 117 15.69 0.34 3.21
CA CYS A 117 14.78 0.88 2.23
C CYS A 117 15.32 0.63 0.82
N LEU A 118 14.48 0.09 -0.06
CA LEU A 118 14.84 -0.13 -1.46
C LEU A 118 14.80 1.21 -2.20
N SER A 119 15.68 1.33 -3.21
CA SER A 119 15.89 2.59 -3.92
C SER A 119 14.68 3.06 -4.72
N GLU A 120 13.86 2.15 -5.25
CA GLU A 120 12.71 2.50 -6.08
C GLU A 120 11.41 2.45 -5.28
N TYR A 121 10.58 3.47 -5.49
CA TYR A 121 9.23 3.55 -4.97
C TYR A 121 8.30 4.20 -5.99
N ASN A 122 6.98 4.08 -5.81
CA ASN A 122 6.00 4.59 -6.74
C ASN A 122 5.05 5.59 -6.07
N ILE A 123 4.80 6.71 -6.74
CA ILE A 123 3.59 7.49 -6.52
C ILE A 123 2.56 6.98 -7.51
N GLN A 124 1.36 6.68 -7.03
CA GLN A 124 0.31 6.04 -7.82
C GLN A 124 -0.99 6.84 -7.71
N ARG A 125 -1.54 7.18 -8.86
CA ARG A 125 -2.87 7.79 -8.97
C ARG A 125 -3.86 6.77 -9.52
N TYR A 126 -5.00 6.67 -8.86
CA TYR A 126 -6.14 5.87 -9.29
C TYR A 126 -7.34 6.77 -9.54
N PHE A 127 -7.87 6.75 -10.74
CA PHE A 127 -9.15 7.38 -11.04
C PHE A 127 -10.31 6.57 -10.44
N PRO A 128 -11.53 7.16 -10.26
CA PRO A 128 -12.71 6.42 -9.87
C PRO A 128 -12.89 5.15 -10.73
N GLY A 129 -13.06 4.00 -10.06
CA GLY A 129 -13.14 2.69 -10.70
C GLY A 129 -11.79 2.02 -11.03
N GLU A 130 -10.66 2.69 -10.79
CA GLU A 130 -9.33 2.08 -10.91
C GLU A 130 -8.83 1.55 -9.58
N GLY A 131 -7.91 0.57 -9.64
CA GLY A 131 -7.36 -0.05 -8.45
C GLY A 131 -6.46 -1.23 -8.76
N PHE A 132 -5.97 -1.86 -7.70
CA PHE A 132 -5.39 -3.19 -7.75
C PHE A 132 -6.50 -4.19 -7.43
N TYR A 133 -7.04 -4.84 -8.46
CA TYR A 133 -8.29 -5.61 -8.39
C TYR A 133 -8.18 -6.99 -7.73
N LYS A 134 -6.95 -7.48 -7.52
CA LYS A 134 -6.73 -8.83 -7.00
C LYS A 134 -6.03 -8.79 -5.67
N PRO A 135 -6.42 -9.66 -4.72
CA PRO A 135 -5.63 -9.91 -3.52
C PRO A 135 -4.23 -10.38 -3.92
N HIS A 136 -3.21 -9.84 -3.24
CA HIS A 136 -1.81 -10.13 -3.51
C HIS A 136 -0.95 -9.93 -2.26
N CYS A 137 0.29 -10.40 -2.33
CA CYS A 137 1.38 -10.02 -1.44
C CYS A 137 2.53 -9.46 -2.26
N GLU A 138 3.48 -8.82 -1.61
CA GLU A 138 4.57 -8.11 -2.28
C GLU A 138 5.83 -8.96 -2.47
N ASN A 139 5.88 -10.13 -1.85
CA ASN A 139 6.93 -11.14 -1.93
C ASN A 139 6.32 -12.44 -2.47
N CYS A 140 6.09 -12.51 -3.78
CA CYS A 140 5.33 -13.58 -4.41
C CYS A 140 6.08 -14.37 -5.48
N ASP A 141 7.30 -13.97 -5.82
CA ASP A 141 8.15 -14.62 -6.81
C ASP A 141 9.65 -14.42 -6.49
N LYS A 142 10.53 -15.03 -7.29
CA LYS A 142 11.96 -14.94 -7.11
C LYS A 142 12.46 -13.50 -7.18
N GLU A 143 11.92 -12.70 -8.09
CA GLU A 143 12.30 -11.32 -8.34
C GLU A 143 11.90 -10.37 -7.21
N SER A 144 10.88 -10.72 -6.42
CA SER A 144 10.41 -9.96 -5.28
C SER A 144 10.75 -10.58 -3.92
N SER A 145 11.43 -11.75 -3.91
CA SER A 145 11.71 -12.54 -2.69
C SER A 145 12.55 -11.83 -1.64
N TYR A 146 13.30 -10.80 -2.02
CA TYR A 146 14.12 -10.00 -1.12
C TYR A 146 13.31 -8.93 -0.34
N ARG A 147 12.05 -8.69 -0.67
CA ARG A 147 11.20 -7.73 0.04
C ARG A 147 10.80 -8.26 1.41
N VAL A 148 10.98 -7.43 2.44
CA VAL A 148 10.73 -7.77 3.85
C VAL A 148 9.51 -7.04 4.38
N LEU A 149 9.46 -5.73 4.18
CA LEU A 149 8.42 -4.85 4.72
C LEU A 149 7.90 -3.92 3.61
N VAL A 150 6.62 -3.66 3.62
CA VAL A 150 5.96 -2.68 2.74
C VAL A 150 5.69 -1.42 3.53
N TRP A 151 5.86 -0.28 2.88
CA TRP A 151 5.39 1.00 3.37
C TRP A 151 4.45 1.66 2.37
N MET A 152 3.43 2.35 2.87
CA MET A 152 2.48 3.07 2.02
C MET A 152 1.90 4.28 2.74
N PHE A 153 2.06 5.46 2.14
CA PHE A 153 1.36 6.67 2.53
C PHE A 153 0.10 6.84 1.72
N TYR A 154 -0.99 7.21 2.37
CA TYR A 154 -2.15 7.80 1.71
C TYR A 154 -1.93 9.31 1.60
N LEU A 155 -1.98 9.85 0.39
CA LEU A 155 -1.72 11.27 0.14
C LEU A 155 -3.00 12.11 0.15
N ASN A 156 -4.17 11.47 0.11
CA ASN A 156 -5.45 12.16 0.24
C ASN A 156 -6.50 11.28 0.95
N ASP A 157 -7.57 11.94 1.42
CA ASP A 157 -8.72 11.25 1.98
C ASP A 157 -9.56 10.60 0.87
N VAL A 158 -9.86 9.30 1.03
CA VAL A 158 -10.74 8.57 0.11
C VAL A 158 -11.66 7.67 0.94
N PRO A 159 -12.89 8.10 1.21
CA PRO A 159 -13.79 7.42 2.15
C PRO A 159 -14.05 5.94 1.82
N ASP A 160 -14.09 5.60 0.53
CA ASP A 160 -14.33 4.26 -0.02
C ASP A 160 -13.07 3.62 -0.65
N GLY A 161 -11.86 4.15 -0.35
CA GLY A 161 -10.62 3.81 -1.08
C GLY A 161 -9.50 3.19 -0.25
N GLY A 162 -9.78 2.56 0.88
CA GLY A 162 -8.81 1.99 1.81
C GLY A 162 -8.04 0.77 1.31
N THR A 163 -7.41 0.07 2.24
CA THR A 163 -6.73 -1.22 1.99
C THR A 163 -7.33 -2.30 2.89
N LEU A 164 -7.62 -3.45 2.31
CA LEU A 164 -8.17 -4.61 3.02
C LEU A 164 -7.11 -5.70 3.12
N PHE A 165 -7.06 -6.36 4.28
CA PHE A 165 -6.32 -7.58 4.55
C PHE A 165 -7.33 -8.69 4.86
N PRO A 166 -7.88 -9.39 3.84
CA PRO A 166 -9.03 -10.27 4.02
C PRO A 166 -8.77 -11.44 4.98
N THR A 167 -7.57 -12.01 4.95
CA THR A 167 -7.19 -13.14 5.81
C THR A 167 -7.00 -12.75 7.27
N LEU A 168 -6.80 -11.47 7.54
CA LEU A 168 -6.61 -10.91 8.88
C LEU A 168 -7.87 -10.19 9.38
N GLU A 169 -8.91 -10.08 8.54
CA GLU A 169 -10.15 -9.33 8.82
C GLU A 169 -9.90 -7.86 9.19
N VAL A 170 -8.84 -7.25 8.60
CA VAL A 170 -8.44 -5.87 8.84
C VAL A 170 -8.74 -5.00 7.63
N GLY A 171 -9.39 -3.86 7.86
CA GLY A 171 -9.60 -2.80 6.88
C GLY A 171 -9.00 -1.47 7.36
N ILE A 172 -8.17 -0.85 6.52
CA ILE A 172 -7.51 0.42 6.81
C ILE A 172 -8.07 1.48 5.89
N LYS A 173 -8.65 2.54 6.46
CA LYS A 173 -9.21 3.65 5.68
C LYS A 173 -8.10 4.50 5.06
N ALA A 174 -8.32 4.95 3.83
CA ALA A 174 -7.46 5.93 3.18
C ALA A 174 -7.70 7.31 3.83
N LYS A 175 -6.70 7.77 4.59
CA LYS A 175 -6.69 9.06 5.27
C LYS A 175 -5.41 9.80 4.93
N LYS A 176 -5.55 11.07 4.55
CA LYS A 176 -4.43 11.94 4.17
C LYS A 176 -3.35 11.96 5.26
N GLY A 177 -2.10 11.80 4.88
CA GLY A 177 -0.94 11.76 5.77
C GLY A 177 -0.77 10.46 6.56
N ARG A 178 -1.64 9.46 6.39
CA ARG A 178 -1.50 8.16 7.08
C ARG A 178 -0.44 7.31 6.43
N LEU A 179 0.48 6.77 7.24
CA LEU A 179 1.44 5.74 6.86
C LEU A 179 0.96 4.38 7.38
N VAL A 180 1.11 3.36 6.55
CA VAL A 180 0.91 1.96 6.92
C VAL A 180 2.18 1.18 6.60
N LEU A 181 2.65 0.39 7.58
CA LEU A 181 3.76 -0.56 7.43
C LEU A 181 3.26 -1.97 7.70
N TRP A 182 3.64 -2.95 6.84
CA TRP A 182 3.26 -4.36 7.02
C TRP A 182 4.26 -5.31 6.35
N PRO A 183 4.39 -6.58 6.83
CA PRO A 183 5.24 -7.59 6.20
C PRO A 183 4.81 -7.86 4.75
N SER A 184 5.81 -8.01 3.86
CA SER A 184 5.59 -8.22 2.42
C SER A 184 5.08 -9.62 2.04
N TYR A 185 5.02 -10.54 2.99
CA TYR A 185 4.82 -11.97 2.78
C TYR A 185 3.35 -12.38 2.57
N TRP A 186 3.15 -13.64 2.14
CA TRP A 186 1.83 -14.25 1.91
C TRP A 186 0.92 -14.27 3.15
N THR A 187 1.46 -14.07 4.34
CA THR A 187 0.70 -13.90 5.59
C THR A 187 -0.10 -12.60 5.62
N HIS A 188 0.25 -11.64 4.76
CA HIS A 188 -0.36 -10.30 4.67
C HIS A 188 -0.94 -10.06 3.28
N ILE A 189 -1.73 -11.03 2.79
CA ILE A 189 -2.50 -10.85 1.54
C ILE A 189 -3.40 -9.62 1.70
N HIS A 190 -3.30 -8.69 0.76
CA HIS A 190 -4.04 -7.45 0.79
C HIS A 190 -4.56 -7.04 -0.58
N MET A 191 -5.50 -6.11 -0.60
CA MET A 191 -6.02 -5.49 -1.81
C MET A 191 -6.49 -4.06 -1.54
N GLY A 192 -6.35 -3.17 -2.53
CA GLY A 192 -6.93 -1.83 -2.45
C GLY A 192 -8.45 -1.88 -2.63
N GLN A 193 -9.18 -1.15 -1.79
CA GLN A 193 -10.58 -0.85 -2.08
C GLN A 193 -10.65 0.10 -3.28
N ILE A 194 -11.58 -0.17 -4.18
CA ILE A 194 -11.79 0.64 -5.37
C ILE A 194 -12.76 1.76 -5.00
N SER A 195 -12.27 2.99 -5.06
CA SER A 195 -13.16 4.15 -4.96
C SER A 195 -13.89 4.35 -6.29
N HIS A 196 -15.20 4.54 -6.22
CA HIS A 196 -16.02 4.91 -7.38
C HIS A 196 -16.32 6.41 -7.41
N THR A 197 -15.91 7.15 -6.40
CA THR A 197 -16.30 8.55 -6.20
C THR A 197 -15.10 9.51 -6.19
N HIS A 198 -13.93 9.07 -5.74
CA HIS A 198 -12.75 9.92 -5.54
C HIS A 198 -11.52 9.38 -6.25
N MET A 199 -10.67 10.28 -6.73
CA MET A 199 -9.29 9.93 -7.06
C MET A 199 -8.53 9.57 -5.80
N LYS A 200 -7.66 8.56 -5.90
CA LYS A 200 -6.79 8.12 -4.81
C LYS A 200 -5.34 8.29 -5.21
N TYR A 201 -4.55 8.90 -4.31
CA TYR A 201 -3.11 9.01 -4.43
C TYR A 201 -2.44 8.28 -3.28
N ILE A 202 -1.43 7.48 -3.60
CA ILE A 202 -0.57 6.81 -2.62
C ILE A 202 0.89 6.93 -3.02
N ALA A 203 1.78 6.93 -2.03
CA ALA A 203 3.19 6.65 -2.20
C ALA A 203 3.49 5.29 -1.60
N THR A 204 4.17 4.39 -2.30
CA THR A 204 4.44 3.04 -1.81
C THR A 204 5.77 2.49 -2.29
N GLY A 205 6.44 1.78 -1.42
CA GLY A 205 7.71 1.11 -1.66
C GLY A 205 7.97 0.02 -0.63
N TRP A 206 9.21 -0.42 -0.56
CA TRP A 206 9.57 -1.59 0.21
C TRP A 206 10.89 -1.40 0.95
N PHE A 207 11.03 -2.12 2.05
CA PHE A 207 12.32 -2.48 2.62
C PHE A 207 12.64 -3.91 2.22
N GLY A 208 13.91 -4.20 2.01
CA GLY A 208 14.33 -5.52 1.56
C GLY A 208 15.76 -5.86 1.94
N PHE A 209 16.13 -7.12 1.75
CA PHE A 209 17.49 -7.61 1.97
C PHE A 209 18.50 -6.95 1.04
N ILE A 210 19.75 -6.79 1.54
CA ILE A 210 20.91 -6.27 0.83
C ILE A 210 22.01 -7.31 0.77
#